data_8f14e2e16a4ac0ff324dc462d05b99e9
#
_entry.id   8f14e2e16a4ac0ff324dc462d05b99e9
#
_cell.length_a   1.000
_cell.length_b   1.000
_cell.length_c   1.000
_cell.angle_alpha   90.00
_cell.angle_beta   90.00
_cell.angle_gamma   90.00
#
_symmetry.space_group_name_H-M   'P 1'
#
loop_
_entity.id
_entity.type
_entity.pdbx_description
1 polymer ?
#
loop_
_entity_poly.entity_id
_entity_poly.type
_entity_poly.pdbx_seq_one_letter_code
_entity_poly.pdbx_strand_id
1 'polypeptide(L)'
;DVDYFALFSREDVRWGDKYIDSRTLLNRVARVLKGRYTETVIRRDGQAIIVKFGDGNYAVDIVPAFFEEFDSELKSPMYSIPDGVGGWTMTSPKCHNRFIFDANDKSNSSLIEIAQLIKYWQNCRISRISLKTFHLEMILASSGIFNEATSYAELILETFDLLYKRQCRPLRDPLKIS
;
A
#
# COMPACT_ATOMS: atom_id res chain seq x y z
N ASP A 1 -7.46 8.26 3.45
CA ASP A 1 -7.41 7.85 2.04
C ASP A 1 -8.00 6.45 1.92
N VAL A 2 -8.69 6.18 0.84
CA VAL A 2 -9.27 4.86 0.55
C VAL A 2 -8.67 4.37 -0.77
N ASP A 3 -8.11 3.16 -0.73
CA ASP A 3 -7.49 2.54 -1.90
C ASP A 3 -8.49 1.62 -2.61
N TYR A 4 -8.67 1.81 -3.91
CA TYR A 4 -9.48 0.96 -4.75
C TYR A 4 -8.66 0.33 -5.87
N PHE A 5 -8.79 -0.97 -6.05
CA PHE A 5 -8.32 -1.64 -7.26
C PHE A 5 -9.37 -1.50 -8.37
N ALA A 6 -8.97 -0.85 -9.47
CA ALA A 6 -9.74 -0.86 -10.71
C ALA A 6 -9.26 -2.04 -11.55
N LEU A 7 -10.06 -3.11 -11.59
CA LEU A 7 -9.69 -4.33 -12.30
C LEU A 7 -9.95 -4.20 -13.80
N PHE A 8 -8.92 -4.44 -14.58
CA PHE A 8 -8.94 -4.49 -16.05
C PHE A 8 -8.80 -5.94 -16.53
N SER A 9 -9.30 -6.23 -17.71
CA SER A 9 -9.00 -7.49 -18.38
C SER A 9 -7.52 -7.52 -18.82
N ARG A 10 -6.98 -8.72 -19.03
CA ARG A 10 -5.61 -8.84 -19.58
C ARG A 10 -5.49 -8.25 -20.98
N GLU A 11 -6.58 -8.23 -21.73
CA GLU A 11 -6.64 -7.66 -23.07
C GLU A 11 -6.49 -6.14 -23.06
N ASP A 12 -7.07 -5.46 -22.06
CA ASP A 12 -6.97 -4.02 -21.92
C ASP A 12 -5.55 -3.53 -21.62
N VAL A 13 -4.72 -4.40 -21.05
CA VAL A 13 -3.34 -4.09 -20.62
C VAL A 13 -2.28 -4.68 -21.55
N ARG A 14 -2.68 -5.25 -22.68
CA ARG A 14 -1.76 -5.83 -23.68
C ARG A 14 -1.80 -5.08 -25.00
N TRP A 15 -0.67 -5.17 -25.72
CA TRP A 15 -0.57 -4.84 -27.13
C TRP A 15 0.15 -6.01 -27.80
N GLY A 16 -0.62 -6.87 -28.50
CA GLY A 16 -0.14 -8.16 -28.93
C GLY A 16 0.24 -9.05 -27.74
N ASP A 17 1.41 -9.64 -27.75
CA ASP A 17 1.88 -10.54 -26.71
C ASP A 17 2.56 -9.83 -25.51
N LYS A 18 2.69 -8.50 -25.55
CA LYS A 18 3.39 -7.73 -24.51
C LYS A 18 2.41 -6.88 -23.71
N TYR A 19 2.71 -6.74 -22.41
CA TYR A 19 2.05 -5.74 -21.59
C TYR A 19 2.43 -4.33 -22.03
N ILE A 20 1.45 -3.43 -22.04
CA ILE A 20 1.72 -2.00 -22.28
C ILE A 20 2.53 -1.42 -21.12
N ASP A 21 3.25 -0.33 -21.36
CA ASP A 21 3.85 0.48 -20.28
C ASP A 21 2.74 0.91 -19.31
N SER A 22 2.91 0.63 -18.02
CA SER A 22 1.90 0.87 -17.00
C SER A 22 1.51 2.34 -16.88
N ARG A 23 2.42 3.27 -17.20
CA ARG A 23 2.12 4.70 -17.30
C ARG A 23 1.10 5.01 -18.40
N THR A 24 1.08 4.20 -19.48
CA THR A 24 0.07 4.32 -20.54
C THR A 24 -1.32 4.02 -19.99
N LEU A 25 -1.47 2.94 -19.19
CA LEU A 25 -2.74 2.63 -18.54
C LEU A 25 -3.12 3.72 -17.54
N LEU A 26 -2.21 4.13 -16.67
CA LEU A 26 -2.44 5.22 -15.71
C LEU A 26 -2.92 6.50 -16.41
N ASN A 27 -2.29 6.86 -17.55
CA ASN A 27 -2.69 8.04 -18.34
C ASN A 27 -4.09 7.87 -18.95
N ARG A 28 -4.43 6.69 -19.46
CA ARG A 28 -5.75 6.41 -20.03
C ARG A 28 -6.83 6.55 -18.95
N VAL A 29 -6.63 5.93 -17.79
CA VAL A 29 -7.59 5.99 -16.67
C VAL A 29 -7.71 7.43 -16.16
N ALA A 30 -6.61 8.14 -15.94
CA ALA A 30 -6.64 9.54 -15.50
C ALA A 30 -7.37 10.44 -16.50
N ARG A 31 -7.22 10.22 -17.81
CA ARG A 31 -7.93 10.96 -18.86
C ARG A 31 -9.44 10.74 -18.81
N VAL A 32 -9.86 9.49 -18.67
CA VAL A 32 -11.29 9.13 -18.56
C VAL A 32 -11.90 9.77 -17.31
N LEU A 33 -11.22 9.68 -16.18
CA LEU A 33 -11.68 10.29 -14.92
C LEU A 33 -11.78 11.81 -15.04
N LYS A 34 -10.77 12.49 -15.61
CA LYS A 34 -10.80 13.94 -15.85
C LYS A 34 -11.95 14.38 -16.76
N GLY A 35 -12.25 13.59 -17.79
CA GLY A 35 -13.40 13.86 -18.67
C GLY A 35 -14.74 13.70 -17.97
N ARG A 36 -14.82 12.80 -16.98
CA ARG A 36 -16.05 12.54 -16.22
C ARG A 36 -16.24 13.49 -15.04
N TYR A 37 -15.15 13.89 -14.38
CA TYR A 37 -15.15 14.70 -13.15
C TYR A 37 -14.34 15.97 -13.39
N THR A 38 -14.95 16.94 -14.10
CA THR A 38 -14.27 18.16 -14.56
C THR A 38 -13.83 19.09 -13.43
N GLU A 39 -14.60 19.10 -12.31
CA GLU A 39 -14.33 19.96 -11.14
C GLU A 39 -13.46 19.26 -10.08
N THR A 40 -12.90 18.09 -10.40
CA THR A 40 -12.17 17.26 -9.46
C THR A 40 -10.68 17.26 -9.77
N VAL A 41 -9.83 17.42 -8.76
CA VAL A 41 -8.38 17.33 -8.93
C VAL A 41 -7.97 15.87 -9.08
N ILE A 42 -7.49 15.54 -10.28
CA ILE A 42 -7.06 14.19 -10.63
C ILE A 42 -5.60 14.23 -11.05
N ARG A 43 -4.74 13.50 -10.33
CA ARG A 43 -3.31 13.39 -10.62
C ARG A 43 -2.80 11.96 -10.48
N ARG A 44 -1.69 11.66 -11.14
CA ARG A 44 -0.97 10.40 -10.92
C ARG A 44 -0.02 10.56 -9.74
N ASP A 45 0.16 9.47 -8.99
CA ASP A 45 1.13 9.38 -7.91
C ASP A 45 1.65 7.94 -7.80
N GLY A 46 2.85 7.70 -8.33
CA GLY A 46 3.44 6.38 -8.36
C GLY A 46 2.56 5.34 -9.06
N GLN A 47 2.04 4.41 -8.31
CA GLN A 47 1.21 3.28 -8.76
C GLN A 47 -0.27 3.63 -8.93
N ALA A 48 -0.71 4.79 -8.43
CA ALA A 48 -2.10 5.15 -8.30
C ALA A 48 -2.47 6.42 -9.06
N ILE A 49 -3.77 6.62 -9.18
CA ILE A 49 -4.40 7.87 -9.59
C ILE A 49 -5.15 8.42 -8.39
N ILE A 50 -4.72 9.57 -7.89
CA ILE A 50 -5.36 10.26 -6.78
C ILE A 50 -6.50 11.11 -7.32
N VAL A 51 -7.68 10.90 -6.78
CA VAL A 51 -8.89 11.68 -7.05
C VAL A 51 -9.29 12.42 -5.78
N LYS A 52 -9.20 13.76 -5.81
CA LYS A 52 -9.55 14.61 -4.66
C LYS A 52 -10.87 15.30 -4.92
N PHE A 53 -11.88 14.96 -4.14
CA PHE A 53 -13.23 15.50 -4.24
C PHE A 53 -13.41 16.80 -3.44
N GLY A 54 -14.27 17.69 -3.92
CA GLY A 54 -14.68 18.90 -3.23
C GLY A 54 -13.52 19.82 -2.87
N ASP A 55 -13.43 20.18 -1.60
CA ASP A 55 -12.40 21.04 -1.00
C ASP A 55 -11.05 20.34 -0.78
N GLY A 56 -10.91 19.08 -1.24
CA GLY A 56 -9.71 18.27 -1.08
C GLY A 56 -9.62 17.51 0.23
N ASN A 57 -10.68 17.53 1.05
CA ASN A 57 -10.74 16.78 2.32
C ASN A 57 -10.90 15.28 2.11
N TYR A 58 -11.43 14.87 0.96
CA TYR A 58 -11.61 13.46 0.61
C TYR A 58 -10.74 13.12 -0.61
N ALA A 59 -9.86 12.16 -0.42
CA ALA A 59 -9.04 11.59 -1.48
C ALA A 59 -9.30 10.10 -1.63
N VAL A 60 -9.30 9.64 -2.87
CA VAL A 60 -9.41 8.24 -3.24
C VAL A 60 -8.23 7.90 -4.14
N ASP A 61 -7.53 6.83 -3.81
CA ASP A 61 -6.44 6.30 -4.60
C ASP A 61 -6.97 5.14 -5.45
N ILE A 62 -6.92 5.31 -6.76
CA ILE A 62 -7.34 4.28 -7.72
C ILE A 62 -6.09 3.63 -8.30
N VAL A 63 -5.90 2.35 -7.99
CA VAL A 63 -4.80 1.54 -8.50
C VAL A 63 -5.33 0.65 -9.63
N PRO A 64 -4.96 0.90 -10.89
CA PRO A 64 -5.28 0.00 -11.98
C PRO A 64 -4.58 -1.33 -11.75
N ALA A 65 -5.34 -2.42 -11.86
CA ALA A 65 -4.83 -3.77 -11.61
C ALA A 65 -5.43 -4.75 -12.62
N PHE A 66 -4.76 -5.86 -12.86
CA PHE A 66 -5.35 -6.99 -13.56
C PHE A 66 -5.02 -8.30 -12.85
N PHE A 67 -5.94 -9.23 -12.92
CA PHE A 67 -5.77 -10.55 -12.32
C PHE A 67 -4.73 -11.36 -13.09
N GLU A 68 -3.74 -11.89 -12.37
CA GLU A 68 -2.72 -12.79 -12.93
C GLU A 68 -3.12 -14.25 -12.76
N GLU A 69 -3.20 -14.69 -11.53
CA GLU A 69 -3.48 -16.06 -11.18
C GLU A 69 -4.01 -16.19 -9.77
N PHE A 70 -4.43 -17.39 -9.41
CA PHE A 70 -4.72 -17.75 -8.03
C PHE A 70 -3.58 -18.61 -7.50
N ASP A 71 -2.86 -18.08 -6.51
CA ASP A 71 -1.79 -18.82 -5.84
C ASP A 71 -2.39 -19.85 -4.88
N SER A 72 -2.11 -21.13 -5.13
CA SER A 72 -2.66 -22.24 -4.36
C SER A 72 -2.01 -22.41 -2.97
N GLU A 73 -0.76 -22.00 -2.80
CA GLU A 73 -0.05 -22.05 -1.52
C GLU A 73 -0.52 -20.93 -0.61
N LEU A 74 -0.57 -19.72 -1.13
CA LEU A 74 -1.06 -18.56 -0.41
C LEU A 74 -2.60 -18.51 -0.33
N LYS A 75 -3.30 -19.37 -1.08
CA LYS A 75 -4.78 -19.41 -1.18
C LYS A 75 -5.37 -18.02 -1.45
N SER A 76 -4.80 -17.31 -2.42
CA SER A 76 -5.12 -15.92 -2.66
C SER A 76 -4.96 -15.50 -4.11
N PRO A 77 -5.80 -14.58 -4.61
CA PRO A 77 -5.61 -14.01 -5.94
C PRO A 77 -4.38 -13.11 -5.97
N MET A 78 -3.64 -13.21 -7.06
CA MET A 78 -2.48 -12.40 -7.39
C MET A 78 -2.85 -11.41 -8.49
N TYR A 79 -2.39 -10.20 -8.34
CA TYR A 79 -2.65 -9.11 -9.28
C TYR A 79 -1.36 -8.45 -9.72
N SER A 80 -1.32 -7.97 -10.96
CA SER A 80 -0.30 -7.03 -11.41
C SER A 80 -0.82 -5.60 -11.32
N ILE A 81 0.00 -4.73 -10.74
CA ILE A 81 -0.25 -3.28 -10.62
C ILE A 81 0.94 -2.51 -11.20
N PRO A 82 0.78 -1.23 -11.57
CA PRO A 82 1.92 -0.39 -11.95
C PRO A 82 3.01 -0.36 -10.89
N ASP A 83 4.27 -0.39 -11.30
CA ASP A 83 5.43 -0.26 -10.40
C ASP A 83 5.81 1.21 -10.11
N GLY A 84 5.14 2.15 -10.79
CA GLY A 84 5.40 3.59 -10.70
C GLY A 84 6.45 4.10 -11.69
N VAL A 85 7.23 3.22 -12.32
CA VAL A 85 8.30 3.59 -13.27
C VAL A 85 8.08 3.10 -14.71
N GLY A 86 6.96 2.45 -14.97
CA GLY A 86 6.52 2.03 -16.31
C GLY A 86 6.38 0.52 -16.48
N GLY A 87 6.88 -0.26 -15.54
CA GLY A 87 6.70 -1.70 -15.46
C GLY A 87 5.50 -2.09 -14.62
N TRP A 88 5.46 -3.37 -14.27
CA TRP A 88 4.42 -4.00 -13.49
C TRP A 88 5.04 -4.75 -12.31
N THR A 89 4.34 -4.77 -11.19
CA THR A 89 4.73 -5.54 -10.01
C THR A 89 3.55 -6.37 -9.52
N MET A 90 3.86 -7.55 -8.99
CA MET A 90 2.83 -8.42 -8.41
C MET A 90 2.45 -7.95 -7.01
N THR A 91 1.19 -8.19 -6.65
CA THR A 91 0.68 -7.91 -5.31
C THR A 91 -0.49 -8.84 -4.99
N SER A 92 -0.71 -9.06 -3.71
CA SER A 92 -1.90 -9.73 -3.19
C SER A 92 -2.38 -9.02 -1.92
N PRO A 93 -3.26 -8.02 -2.06
CA PRO A 93 -3.77 -7.27 -0.90
C PRO A 93 -4.37 -8.18 0.17
N LYS A 94 -5.04 -9.25 -0.25
CA LYS A 94 -5.62 -10.24 0.67
C LYS A 94 -4.55 -10.93 1.52
N CYS A 95 -3.41 -11.31 0.93
CA CYS A 95 -2.31 -11.92 1.65
C CYS A 95 -1.66 -10.95 2.63
N HIS A 96 -1.36 -9.74 2.15
CA HIS A 96 -0.75 -8.72 2.99
C HIS A 96 -1.63 -8.33 4.18
N ASN A 97 -2.93 -8.12 3.93
CA ASN A 97 -3.88 -7.83 5.00
C ASN A 97 -3.97 -8.98 6.01
N ARG A 98 -4.06 -10.22 5.53
CA ARG A 98 -4.08 -11.39 6.42
C ARG A 98 -2.82 -11.46 7.27
N PHE A 99 -1.64 -11.24 6.69
CA PHE A 99 -0.37 -11.22 7.42
C PHE A 99 -0.37 -10.18 8.55
N ILE A 100 -0.87 -8.96 8.26
CA ILE A 100 -0.97 -7.89 9.26
C ILE A 100 -2.00 -8.25 10.33
N PHE A 101 -3.19 -8.76 9.94
CA PHE A 101 -4.23 -9.14 10.89
C PHE A 101 -3.81 -10.31 11.78
N ASP A 102 -3.16 -11.34 11.23
CA ASP A 102 -2.65 -12.47 12.01
C ASP A 102 -1.59 -12.02 13.04
N ALA A 103 -0.74 -11.06 12.67
CA ALA A 103 0.22 -10.46 13.60
C ALA A 103 -0.47 -9.58 14.65
N ASN A 104 -1.50 -8.83 14.26
CA ASN A 104 -2.28 -8.00 15.16
C ASN A 104 -3.03 -8.84 16.20
N ASP A 105 -3.65 -9.94 15.78
CA ASP A 105 -4.35 -10.86 16.68
C ASP A 105 -3.39 -11.48 17.72
N LYS A 106 -2.18 -11.85 17.28
CA LYS A 106 -1.13 -12.36 18.18
C LYS A 106 -0.64 -11.32 19.19
N SER A 107 -0.77 -10.05 18.87
CA SER A 107 -0.36 -8.92 19.71
C SER A 107 -1.50 -8.36 20.58
N ASN A 108 -2.61 -9.08 20.75
CA ASN A 108 -3.81 -8.58 21.41
C ASN A 108 -4.28 -7.23 20.84
N SER A 109 -4.26 -7.08 19.53
CA SER A 109 -4.67 -5.88 18.76
C SER A 109 -3.74 -4.67 18.91
N SER A 110 -2.62 -4.78 19.60
CA SER A 110 -1.71 -3.65 19.85
C SER A 110 -0.98 -3.18 18.60
N LEU A 111 -0.72 -4.06 17.62
CA LEU A 111 0.06 -3.70 16.42
C LEU A 111 -0.59 -2.57 15.63
N ILE A 112 -1.88 -2.70 15.29
CA ILE A 112 -2.61 -1.68 14.51
C ILE A 112 -2.71 -0.38 15.29
N GLU A 113 -2.95 -0.43 16.60
CA GLU A 113 -3.03 0.74 17.46
C GLU A 113 -1.69 1.49 17.54
N ILE A 114 -0.57 0.78 17.71
CA ILE A 114 0.78 1.36 17.65
C ILE A 114 1.06 1.96 16.28
N ALA A 115 0.73 1.27 15.19
CA ALA A 115 0.88 1.81 13.84
C ALA A 115 0.10 3.12 13.67
N GLN A 116 -1.12 3.22 14.20
CA GLN A 116 -1.94 4.43 14.17
C GLN A 116 -1.31 5.57 14.99
N LEU A 117 -0.78 5.28 16.19
CA LEU A 117 -0.08 6.26 17.00
C LEU A 117 1.18 6.80 16.32
N ILE A 118 1.98 5.96 15.70
CA ILE A 118 3.17 6.38 14.96
C ILE A 118 2.78 7.22 13.73
N LYS A 119 1.73 6.86 13.00
CA LYS A 119 1.18 7.68 11.90
C LYS A 119 0.70 9.05 12.38
N TYR A 120 -0.02 9.08 13.49
CA TYR A 120 -0.47 10.33 14.09
C TYR A 120 0.71 11.21 14.47
N TRP A 121 1.70 10.65 15.18
CA TRP A 121 2.95 11.34 15.52
C TRP A 121 3.65 11.89 14.28
N GLN A 122 3.77 11.10 13.21
CA GLN A 122 4.37 11.51 11.94
C GLN A 122 3.65 12.73 11.34
N ASN A 123 2.32 12.74 11.39
CA ASN A 123 1.51 13.84 10.87
C ASN A 123 1.59 15.12 11.70
N CYS A 124 1.84 15.01 12.99
CA CYS A 124 2.00 16.15 13.90
C CYS A 124 3.38 16.84 13.81
N ARG A 125 4.33 16.25 13.06
CA ARG A 125 5.67 16.84 12.94
C ARG A 125 5.71 17.98 11.94
N ILE A 126 6.47 19.02 12.26
CA ILE A 126 6.78 20.14 11.35
C ILE A 126 7.59 19.64 10.16
N SER A 127 8.61 18.80 10.40
CA SER A 127 9.37 18.12 9.36
C SER A 127 8.70 16.79 9.00
N ARG A 128 8.14 16.71 7.82
CA ARG A 128 7.49 15.47 7.35
C ARG A 128 8.50 14.35 7.18
N ILE A 129 8.27 13.24 7.88
CA ILE A 129 8.95 11.97 7.65
C ILE A 129 8.05 11.19 6.70
N SER A 130 8.57 10.77 5.55
CA SER A 130 7.81 9.99 4.57
C SER A 130 7.93 8.50 4.86
N LEU A 131 7.24 8.02 5.90
CA LEU A 131 7.07 6.60 6.14
C LEU A 131 5.68 6.18 5.66
N LYS A 132 5.64 5.39 4.58
CA LYS A 132 4.37 4.91 4.03
C LYS A 132 3.70 3.95 5.02
N THR A 133 2.39 4.11 5.16
CA THR A 133 1.53 3.31 6.05
C THR A 133 1.75 1.81 5.91
N PHE A 134 1.65 1.31 4.69
CA PHE A 134 1.84 -0.11 4.40
C PHE A 134 3.22 -0.61 4.85
N HIS A 135 4.29 0.15 4.60
CA HIS A 135 5.64 -0.24 5.05
C HIS A 135 5.75 -0.29 6.57
N LEU A 136 5.14 0.66 7.27
CA LEU A 136 5.14 0.66 8.73
C LEU A 136 4.46 -0.60 9.28
N GLU A 137 3.26 -0.89 8.82
CA GLU A 137 2.49 -2.06 9.27
C GLU A 137 3.23 -3.37 8.97
N MET A 138 3.81 -3.51 7.78
CA MET A 138 4.60 -4.69 7.40
C MET A 138 5.89 -4.82 8.21
N ILE A 139 6.57 -3.71 8.53
CA ILE A 139 7.74 -3.70 9.42
C ILE A 139 7.34 -4.20 10.81
N LEU A 140 6.27 -3.67 11.37
CA LEU A 140 5.80 -4.05 12.69
C LEU A 140 5.36 -5.52 12.73
N ALA A 141 4.57 -5.96 11.76
CA ALA A 141 4.11 -7.34 11.66
C ALA A 141 5.26 -8.36 11.53
N SER A 142 6.39 -7.93 10.94
CA SER A 142 7.57 -8.80 10.74
C SER A 142 8.57 -8.74 11.89
N SER A 143 8.42 -7.81 12.84
CA SER A 143 9.48 -7.49 13.81
C SER A 143 9.54 -8.45 15.00
N GLY A 144 8.39 -9.02 15.37
CA GLY A 144 8.28 -9.83 16.59
C GLY A 144 8.25 -9.04 17.90
N ILE A 145 8.37 -7.70 17.89
CA ILE A 145 8.41 -6.88 19.11
C ILE A 145 7.13 -6.98 19.96
N PHE A 146 6.02 -7.39 19.35
CA PHE A 146 4.73 -7.54 20.02
C PHE A 146 4.60 -8.82 20.83
N ASN A 147 5.57 -9.73 20.74
CA ASN A 147 5.49 -11.03 21.42
C ASN A 147 5.88 -10.94 22.92
N GLU A 148 6.66 -9.94 23.29
CA GLU A 148 7.27 -9.84 24.63
C GLU A 148 6.88 -8.56 25.37
N ALA A 149 6.42 -7.54 24.66
CA ALA A 149 6.11 -6.25 25.28
C ALA A 149 4.81 -6.29 26.10
N THR A 150 4.86 -5.65 27.26
CA THR A 150 3.77 -5.67 28.24
C THR A 150 2.98 -4.37 28.31
N SER A 151 3.52 -3.29 27.77
CA SER A 151 2.88 -1.96 27.80
C SER A 151 2.99 -1.19 26.49
N TYR A 152 2.04 -0.30 26.24
CA TYR A 152 2.08 0.61 25.08
C TYR A 152 3.32 1.50 25.05
N ALA A 153 3.80 1.94 26.22
CA ALA A 153 5.00 2.77 26.32
C ALA A 153 6.24 2.01 25.81
N GLU A 154 6.38 0.75 26.20
CA GLU A 154 7.46 -0.14 25.73
C GLU A 154 7.34 -0.36 24.23
N LEU A 155 6.14 -0.71 23.72
CA LEU A 155 5.92 -0.92 22.29
C LEU A 155 6.26 0.31 21.45
N ILE A 156 5.94 1.53 21.93
CA ILE A 156 6.29 2.77 21.24
C ILE A 156 7.82 2.94 21.21
N LEU A 157 8.50 2.73 22.33
CA LEU A 157 9.96 2.83 22.40
C LEU A 157 10.65 1.82 21.49
N GLU A 158 10.23 0.55 21.55
CA GLU A 158 10.76 -0.49 20.70
C GLU A 158 10.49 -0.25 19.22
N THR A 159 9.32 0.32 18.88
CA THR A 159 9.00 0.72 17.51
C THR A 159 9.96 1.80 17.01
N PHE A 160 10.24 2.84 17.81
CA PHE A 160 11.20 3.88 17.44
C PHE A 160 12.63 3.32 17.33
N ASP A 161 13.05 2.45 18.24
CA ASP A 161 14.35 1.79 18.18
C ASP A 161 14.47 0.90 16.92
N LEU A 162 13.44 0.13 16.61
CA LEU A 162 13.34 -0.66 15.37
C LEU A 162 13.49 0.21 14.12
N LEU A 163 12.75 1.31 14.04
CA LEU A 163 12.80 2.24 12.91
C LEU A 163 14.19 2.90 12.80
N TYR A 164 14.77 3.29 13.92
CA TYR A 164 16.12 3.86 14.00
C TYR A 164 17.18 2.86 13.50
N LYS A 165 17.16 1.63 14.00
CA LYS A 165 18.09 0.57 13.58
C LYS A 165 17.96 0.23 12.09
N ARG A 166 16.78 0.35 11.52
CA ARG A 166 16.57 0.12 10.10
C ARG A 166 17.14 1.22 9.20
N GLN A 167 17.36 2.43 9.70
CA GLN A 167 17.97 3.54 8.94
C GLN A 167 17.35 3.73 7.55
N CYS A 168 16.02 3.70 7.47
CA CYS A 168 15.26 3.82 6.20
C CYS A 168 15.58 2.74 5.15
N ARG A 169 16.18 1.62 5.52
CA ARG A 169 16.42 0.51 4.58
C ARG A 169 15.11 0.00 4.00
N PRO A 170 15.06 -0.29 2.70
CA PRO A 170 13.89 -0.88 2.07
C PRO A 170 13.44 -2.15 2.81
N LEU A 171 12.14 -2.31 2.96
CA LEU A 171 11.56 -3.56 3.42
C LEU A 171 11.51 -4.52 2.22
N ARG A 172 12.12 -5.69 2.37
CA ARG A 172 11.80 -6.81 1.47
C ARG A 172 10.45 -7.36 1.89
N ASP A 173 9.58 -7.60 0.93
CA ASP A 173 8.28 -8.19 1.21
C ASP A 173 8.44 -9.54 1.95
N PRO A 174 7.94 -9.67 3.20
CA PRO A 174 8.02 -10.90 3.96
C PRO A 174 7.34 -12.09 3.27
N LEU A 175 6.33 -11.81 2.45
CA LEU A 175 5.58 -12.80 1.70
C LEU A 175 6.22 -13.15 0.34
N LYS A 176 7.26 -12.41 -0.07
CA LYS A 176 7.97 -12.59 -1.35
C LYS A 176 7.05 -12.50 -2.58
N ILE A 177 6.01 -11.69 -2.50
CA ILE A 177 5.04 -11.46 -3.58
C ILE A 177 5.53 -10.35 -4.52
N SER A 178 6.20 -9.33 -3.98
CA SER A 178 6.68 -8.13 -4.69
C SER A 178 8.18 -7.91 -4.54
#